data_1e18c4cdc67f61e0b27a13ac03a5443f
#
_entry.id   1e18c4cdc67f61e0b27a13ac03a5443f
#
_cell.length_a   1.000
_cell.length_b   1.000
_cell.length_c   1.000
_cell.angle_alpha   90.00
_cell.angle_beta   90.00
_cell.angle_gamma   90.00
#
_symmetry.space_group_name_H-M   'P 1'
#
loop_
_entity.id
_entity.type
_entity.pdbx_description
1 polymer ?
#
loop_
_entity_poly.entity_id
_entity_poly.type
_entity_poly.pdbx_seq_one_letter_code
_entity_poly.pdbx_strand_id
1 'polypeptide(L)'
;MKRLLIGAILACSFTLPALADESLKAAIAGTHRSADNVARDAARHPYETLSFFGIKPNMTVVELSPGGGWYTEILAPYLRNQGVFIAAGGDPQSTSEYARKGAERFRQKLDATPAVFNKVQVGVFEPGNKYSFAAPNSVDLVVTFRNVHNWA
;
A
#
# COMPACT_ATOMS: atom_id res chain seq x y z
N MET A 1 -46.47 42.35 9.12
CA MET A 1 -45.45 41.46 9.75
C MET A 1 -45.31 40.23 8.89
N LYS A 2 -44.21 40.18 8.03
CA LYS A 2 -43.92 39.04 7.15
C LYS A 2 -42.86 38.18 7.85
N ARG A 3 -43.22 36.93 8.18
CA ARG A 3 -42.29 35.94 8.73
C ARG A 3 -41.56 35.26 7.60
N LEU A 4 -40.21 35.49 7.48
CA LEU A 4 -39.33 34.72 6.61
C LEU A 4 -39.05 33.38 7.29
N LEU A 5 -39.43 32.28 6.67
CA LEU A 5 -38.97 30.94 7.02
C LEU A 5 -37.68 30.64 6.27
N ILE A 6 -36.56 30.63 6.99
CA ILE A 6 -35.24 30.18 6.47
C ILE A 6 -35.25 28.65 6.58
N GLY A 7 -35.40 27.96 5.45
CA GLY A 7 -35.20 26.53 5.36
C GLY A 7 -33.72 26.19 5.35
N ALA A 8 -33.22 25.53 6.39
CA ALA A 8 -31.88 24.98 6.43
C ALA A 8 -31.83 23.72 5.53
N ILE A 9 -31.08 23.79 4.42
CA ILE A 9 -30.79 22.63 3.60
C ILE A 9 -29.65 21.87 4.27
N LEU A 10 -29.96 20.74 4.88
CA LEU A 10 -28.97 19.80 5.41
C LEU A 10 -28.40 18.99 4.23
N ALA A 11 -27.26 19.40 3.69
CA ALA A 11 -26.55 18.63 2.69
C ALA A 11 -25.88 17.42 3.36
N CYS A 12 -26.53 16.25 3.30
CA CYS A 12 -25.94 14.98 3.70
C CYS A 12 -24.90 14.55 2.66
N SER A 13 -23.62 14.71 2.97
CA SER A 13 -22.51 14.24 2.15
C SER A 13 -22.30 12.73 2.36
N PHE A 14 -23.02 11.90 1.61
CA PHE A 14 -22.85 10.44 1.56
C PHE A 14 -22.23 10.04 0.23
N THR A 15 -20.89 9.99 0.12
CA THR A 15 -20.28 9.43 -1.12
C THR A 15 -18.87 8.83 -1.00
N LEU A 16 -18.25 8.72 0.17
CA LEU A 16 -16.85 8.29 0.22
C LEU A 16 -16.56 6.77 0.29
N PRO A 17 -17.35 5.90 0.93
CA PRO A 17 -16.97 4.48 1.01
C PRO A 17 -17.11 3.72 -0.32
N ALA A 18 -18.10 4.03 -1.14
CA ALA A 18 -18.31 3.32 -2.40
C ALA A 18 -17.22 3.56 -3.46
N LEU A 19 -16.69 4.79 -3.54
CA LEU A 19 -15.59 5.12 -4.47
C LEU A 19 -14.26 4.49 -4.06
N ALA A 20 -13.99 4.39 -2.75
CA ALA A 20 -12.79 3.72 -2.23
C ALA A 20 -12.83 2.21 -2.53
N ASP A 21 -13.98 1.58 -2.43
CA ASP A 21 -14.22 0.18 -2.73
C ASP A 21 -13.96 -0.13 -4.23
N GLU A 22 -14.51 0.65 -5.14
CA GLU A 22 -14.28 0.48 -6.58
C GLU A 22 -12.82 0.73 -6.97
N SER A 23 -12.14 1.70 -6.36
CA SER A 23 -10.73 1.96 -6.63
C SER A 23 -9.81 0.82 -6.16
N LEU A 24 -10.14 0.15 -5.05
CA LEU A 24 -9.41 -1.02 -4.58
C LEU A 24 -9.61 -2.21 -5.53
N LYS A 25 -10.85 -2.46 -5.96
CA LYS A 25 -11.14 -3.50 -6.96
C LYS A 25 -10.41 -3.25 -8.27
N ALA A 26 -10.37 -2.00 -8.75
CA ALA A 26 -9.63 -1.62 -9.94
C ALA A 26 -8.11 -1.84 -9.79
N ALA A 27 -7.54 -1.54 -8.63
CA ALA A 27 -6.13 -1.80 -8.37
C ALA A 27 -5.81 -3.31 -8.35
N ILE A 28 -6.70 -4.14 -7.80
CA ILE A 28 -6.58 -5.61 -7.79
C ILE A 28 -6.70 -6.18 -9.20
N ALA A 29 -7.61 -5.65 -10.04
CA ALA A 29 -7.80 -6.08 -11.42
C ALA A 29 -6.79 -5.46 -12.40
N GLY A 30 -5.83 -4.68 -11.93
CA GLY A 30 -4.90 -3.92 -12.76
C GLY A 30 -4.04 -4.79 -13.69
N THR A 31 -3.98 -4.44 -14.98
CA THR A 31 -3.24 -5.18 -16.02
C THR A 31 -1.71 -5.13 -15.88
N HIS A 32 -1.21 -4.26 -15.00
CA HIS A 32 0.21 -4.16 -14.66
C HIS A 32 0.67 -5.31 -13.73
N ARG A 33 -0.26 -6.05 -13.14
CA ARG A 33 0.05 -7.14 -12.23
C ARG A 33 0.54 -8.36 -13.01
N SER A 34 1.58 -9.01 -12.48
CA SER A 34 2.10 -10.22 -13.11
C SER A 34 1.09 -11.37 -13.03
N ALA A 35 1.03 -12.19 -14.09
CA ALA A 35 0.11 -13.33 -14.15
C ALA A 35 0.29 -14.29 -12.95
N ASP A 36 1.54 -14.54 -12.54
CA ASP A 36 1.86 -15.36 -11.38
C ASP A 36 1.32 -14.80 -10.07
N ASN A 37 1.28 -13.46 -9.95
CA ASN A 37 0.71 -12.80 -8.78
C ASN A 37 -0.81 -12.85 -8.80
N VAL A 38 -1.44 -12.61 -9.96
CA VAL A 38 -2.90 -12.69 -10.13
C VAL A 38 -3.42 -14.10 -9.85
N ALA A 39 -2.71 -15.14 -10.30
CA ALA A 39 -3.07 -16.54 -10.04
C ALA A 39 -3.16 -16.89 -8.53
N ARG A 40 -2.54 -16.09 -7.67
CA ARG A 40 -2.55 -16.28 -6.21
C ARG A 40 -3.67 -15.53 -5.50
N ASP A 41 -4.45 -14.72 -6.20
CA ASP A 41 -5.52 -13.89 -5.61
C ASP A 41 -6.59 -14.75 -4.94
N ALA A 42 -6.97 -15.87 -5.58
CA ALA A 42 -7.96 -16.80 -5.03
C ALA A 42 -7.55 -17.39 -3.66
N ALA A 43 -6.25 -17.54 -3.39
CA ALA A 43 -5.73 -18.04 -2.12
C ALA A 43 -5.37 -16.93 -1.13
N ARG A 44 -5.26 -15.68 -1.59
CA ARG A 44 -4.82 -14.54 -0.76
C ARG A 44 -5.93 -13.56 -0.42
N HIS A 45 -7.04 -13.63 -1.13
CA HIS A 45 -8.23 -12.79 -0.92
C HIS A 45 -7.88 -11.31 -0.71
N PRO A 46 -7.22 -10.65 -1.71
CA PRO A 46 -6.68 -9.31 -1.50
C PRO A 46 -7.74 -8.27 -1.14
N TYR A 47 -8.93 -8.36 -1.74
CA TYR A 47 -10.01 -7.43 -1.46
C TYR A 47 -10.50 -7.55 -0.02
N GLU A 48 -10.81 -8.76 0.42
CA GLU A 48 -11.30 -9.04 1.76
C GLU A 48 -10.24 -8.69 2.81
N THR A 49 -8.98 -9.03 2.54
CA THR A 49 -7.85 -8.77 3.44
C THR A 49 -7.62 -7.27 3.63
N LEU A 50 -7.54 -6.50 2.55
CA LEU A 50 -7.28 -5.06 2.63
C LEU A 50 -8.50 -4.29 3.16
N SER A 51 -9.72 -4.73 2.83
CA SER A 51 -10.96 -4.18 3.40
C SER A 51 -11.06 -4.45 4.90
N PHE A 52 -10.69 -5.65 5.36
CA PHE A 52 -10.62 -5.97 6.78
C PHE A 52 -9.66 -5.07 7.55
N PHE A 53 -8.52 -4.70 6.96
CA PHE A 53 -7.59 -3.74 7.56
C PHE A 53 -8.08 -2.29 7.50
N GLY A 54 -9.21 -2.04 6.84
CA GLY A 54 -9.81 -0.71 6.73
C GLY A 54 -8.99 0.26 5.89
N ILE A 55 -8.25 -0.23 4.89
CA ILE A 55 -7.43 0.62 4.03
C ILE A 55 -8.29 1.67 3.29
N LYS A 56 -7.75 2.88 3.17
CA LYS A 56 -8.39 3.98 2.43
C LYS A 56 -7.40 4.62 1.46
N PRO A 57 -7.86 5.18 0.33
CA PRO A 57 -6.97 5.70 -0.71
C PRO A 57 -6.16 6.94 -0.29
N ASN A 58 -6.53 7.61 0.79
CA ASN A 58 -5.88 8.81 1.32
C ASN A 58 -4.92 8.54 2.49
N MET A 59 -4.68 7.27 2.82
CA MET A 59 -3.79 6.89 3.93
C MET A 59 -2.31 6.92 3.52
N THR A 60 -1.45 7.14 4.50
CA THR A 60 -0.03 6.77 4.44
C THR A 60 0.11 5.34 4.95
N VAL A 61 0.49 4.45 4.04
CA VAL A 61 0.59 3.00 4.32
C VAL A 61 2.03 2.53 4.17
N VAL A 62 2.52 1.78 5.15
CA VAL A 62 3.82 1.09 5.09
C VAL A 62 3.60 -0.41 4.93
N GLU A 63 4.21 -1.01 3.92
CA GLU A 63 4.35 -2.47 3.79
C GLU A 63 5.75 -2.88 4.28
N LEU A 64 5.81 -3.64 5.37
CA LEU A 64 7.06 -4.20 5.88
C LEU A 64 7.39 -5.52 5.16
N SER A 65 8.62 -5.63 4.69
CA SER A 65 9.14 -6.80 3.97
C SER A 65 8.28 -7.19 2.75
N PRO A 66 8.17 -6.31 1.73
CA PRO A 66 7.31 -6.52 0.56
C PRO A 66 7.70 -7.76 -0.28
N GLY A 67 8.91 -8.29 -0.09
CA GLY A 67 9.43 -9.45 -0.82
C GLY A 67 9.43 -9.21 -2.33
N GLY A 68 8.74 -10.07 -3.09
CA GLY A 68 8.57 -9.90 -4.54
C GLY A 68 7.51 -8.87 -4.94
N GLY A 69 6.91 -8.15 -3.99
CA GLY A 69 5.99 -7.04 -4.25
C GLY A 69 4.58 -7.45 -4.64
N TRP A 70 4.05 -8.55 -4.10
CA TRP A 70 2.71 -9.01 -4.42
C TRP A 70 1.63 -7.99 -4.02
N TYR A 71 1.66 -7.52 -2.76
CA TYR A 71 0.76 -6.45 -2.30
C TYR A 71 1.18 -5.07 -2.83
N THR A 72 2.47 -4.85 -3.07
CA THR A 72 2.97 -3.63 -3.72
C THR A 72 2.27 -3.36 -5.05
N GLU A 73 2.00 -4.40 -5.86
CA GLU A 73 1.27 -4.27 -7.14
C GLU A 73 -0.17 -3.76 -6.97
N ILE A 74 -0.75 -3.91 -5.78
CA ILE A 74 -2.10 -3.43 -5.45
C ILE A 74 -2.02 -2.08 -4.74
N LEU A 75 -1.19 -1.98 -3.69
CA LEU A 75 -1.12 -0.82 -2.82
C LEU A 75 -0.56 0.42 -3.53
N ALA A 76 0.43 0.24 -4.40
CA ALA A 76 1.05 1.35 -5.11
C ALA A 76 0.05 2.11 -5.99
N PRO A 77 -0.71 1.50 -6.91
CA PRO A 77 -1.70 2.21 -7.70
C PRO A 77 -2.91 2.68 -6.88
N TYR A 78 -3.33 1.93 -5.85
CA TYR A 78 -4.46 2.30 -5.01
C TYR A 78 -4.23 3.61 -4.25
N LEU A 79 -3.03 3.78 -3.68
CA LEU A 79 -2.67 4.96 -2.87
C LEU A 79 -2.13 6.13 -3.71
N ARG A 80 -1.80 5.90 -4.99
CA ARG A 80 -1.03 6.78 -5.85
C ARG A 80 -1.52 8.23 -5.90
N ASN A 81 -2.83 8.45 -5.88
CA ASN A 81 -3.42 9.75 -6.19
C ASN A 81 -3.77 10.59 -4.95
N GLN A 82 -4.01 9.95 -3.81
CA GLN A 82 -4.52 10.62 -2.62
C GLN A 82 -3.71 10.29 -1.36
N GLY A 83 -3.01 9.17 -1.36
CA GLY A 83 -2.24 8.67 -0.22
C GLY A 83 -0.75 8.60 -0.50
N VAL A 84 -0.05 7.93 0.40
CA VAL A 84 1.38 7.63 0.31
C VAL A 84 1.60 6.13 0.52
N PHE A 85 2.37 5.50 -0.35
CA PHE A 85 2.79 4.12 -0.17
C PHE A 85 4.29 4.03 0.06
N ILE A 86 4.69 3.40 1.16
CA ILE A 86 6.08 3.16 1.56
C ILE A 86 6.32 1.65 1.61
N ALA A 87 7.22 1.17 0.77
CA ALA A 87 7.67 -0.21 0.78
C ALA A 87 8.99 -0.32 1.57
N ALA A 88 8.94 -0.87 2.78
CA ALA A 88 10.09 -0.98 3.67
C ALA A 88 10.68 -2.40 3.61
N GLY A 89 11.80 -2.54 2.92
CA GLY A 89 12.50 -3.80 2.70
C GLY A 89 13.91 -3.83 3.28
N GLY A 90 14.74 -4.77 2.84
CA GLY A 90 16.14 -4.89 3.26
C GLY A 90 16.97 -3.66 2.89
N ASP A 91 18.03 -3.42 3.67
CA ASP A 91 18.97 -2.35 3.39
C ASP A 91 19.85 -2.71 2.16
N PRO A 92 19.90 -1.86 1.11
CA PRO A 92 20.81 -2.08 -0.02
C PRO A 92 22.30 -2.01 0.39
N GLN A 93 22.60 -1.50 1.57
CA GLN A 93 23.95 -1.43 2.15
C GLN A 93 24.15 -2.46 3.29
N SER A 94 23.23 -3.39 3.49
CA SER A 94 23.34 -4.41 4.53
C SER A 94 24.60 -5.26 4.37
N THR A 95 25.15 -5.74 5.47
CA THR A 95 26.18 -6.79 5.45
C THR A 95 25.65 -8.14 4.96
N SER A 96 24.33 -8.36 5.07
CA SER A 96 23.65 -9.54 4.53
C SER A 96 23.51 -9.45 3.01
N GLU A 97 24.13 -10.40 2.30
CA GLU A 97 23.97 -10.52 0.84
C GLU A 97 22.50 -10.77 0.43
N TYR A 98 21.76 -11.52 1.25
CA TYR A 98 20.35 -11.77 1.02
C TYR A 98 19.52 -10.47 1.04
N ALA A 99 19.77 -9.61 2.03
CA ALA A 99 19.08 -8.31 2.15
C ALA A 99 19.42 -7.40 0.95
N ARG A 100 20.70 -7.29 0.58
CA ARG A 100 21.11 -6.48 -0.59
C ARG A 100 20.49 -6.96 -1.89
N LYS A 101 20.56 -8.27 -2.17
CA LYS A 101 19.95 -8.86 -3.38
C LYS A 101 18.43 -8.72 -3.40
N GLY A 102 17.80 -8.79 -2.23
CA GLY A 102 16.37 -8.55 -2.08
C GLY A 102 15.99 -7.11 -2.43
N ALA A 103 16.71 -6.14 -1.89
CA ALA A 103 16.54 -4.72 -2.15
C ALA A 103 16.76 -4.38 -3.63
N GLU A 104 17.80 -4.95 -4.25
CA GLU A 104 18.10 -4.77 -5.67
C GLU A 104 16.98 -5.30 -6.58
N ARG A 105 16.54 -6.56 -6.38
CA ARG A 105 15.45 -7.14 -7.16
C ARG A 105 14.14 -6.34 -7.01
N PHE A 106 13.86 -5.87 -5.80
CA PHE A 106 12.69 -5.04 -5.56
C PHE A 106 12.79 -3.70 -6.29
N ARG A 107 13.96 -3.05 -6.25
CA ARG A 107 14.21 -1.80 -7.01
C ARG A 107 14.03 -2.03 -8.51
N GLN A 108 14.62 -3.07 -9.08
CA GLN A 108 14.47 -3.44 -10.50
C GLN A 108 12.99 -3.61 -10.89
N LYS A 109 12.18 -4.24 -10.02
CA LYS A 109 10.73 -4.35 -10.24
C LYS A 109 10.05 -2.98 -10.32
N LEU A 110 10.36 -2.06 -9.41
CA LEU A 110 9.76 -0.72 -9.43
C LEU A 110 10.16 0.05 -10.70
N ASP A 111 11.43 -0.02 -11.06
CA ASP A 111 11.99 0.69 -12.20
C ASP A 111 11.50 0.12 -13.55
N ALA A 112 11.11 -1.14 -13.61
CA ALA A 112 10.57 -1.77 -14.80
C ALA A 112 9.19 -1.21 -15.23
N THR A 113 8.41 -0.65 -14.29
CA THR A 113 7.07 -0.10 -14.60
C THR A 113 6.86 1.24 -13.89
N PRO A 114 7.59 2.29 -14.27
CA PRO A 114 7.56 3.59 -13.58
C PRO A 114 6.18 4.26 -13.66
N ALA A 115 5.39 3.99 -14.69
CA ALA A 115 4.01 4.47 -14.78
C ALA A 115 3.14 4.06 -13.58
N VAL A 116 3.43 2.91 -12.95
CA VAL A 116 2.74 2.40 -11.77
C VAL A 116 3.47 2.73 -10.48
N PHE A 117 4.80 2.61 -10.46
CA PHE A 117 5.58 2.56 -9.23
C PHE A 117 6.42 3.81 -8.92
N ASN A 118 6.48 4.83 -9.79
CA ASN A 118 7.36 5.99 -9.59
C ASN A 118 7.01 6.87 -8.36
N LYS A 119 5.86 6.64 -7.72
CA LYS A 119 5.50 7.31 -6.46
C LYS A 119 5.72 6.44 -5.22
N VAL A 120 6.17 5.20 -5.38
CA VAL A 120 6.50 4.33 -4.26
C VAL A 120 7.74 4.88 -3.55
N GLN A 121 7.59 5.15 -2.27
CA GLN A 121 8.73 5.46 -1.42
C GLN A 121 9.34 4.16 -0.92
N VAL A 122 10.67 4.07 -0.97
CA VAL A 122 11.40 2.89 -0.49
C VAL A 122 12.08 3.22 0.82
N GLY A 123 11.74 2.44 1.85
CA GLY A 123 12.35 2.53 3.17
C GLY A 123 13.14 1.28 3.52
N VAL A 124 13.82 1.31 4.65
CA VAL A 124 14.58 0.18 5.20
C VAL A 124 13.88 -0.37 6.42
N PHE A 125 13.59 -1.67 6.38
CA PHE A 125 13.15 -2.47 7.50
C PHE A 125 13.98 -3.76 7.53
N GLU A 126 14.97 -3.79 8.39
CA GLU A 126 15.86 -4.93 8.61
C GLU A 126 15.77 -5.33 10.10
N PRO A 127 14.96 -6.33 10.46
CA PRO A 127 14.69 -6.73 11.83
C PRO A 127 15.98 -6.97 12.63
N GLY A 128 16.04 -6.38 13.83
CA GLY A 128 17.20 -6.49 14.71
C GLY A 128 18.42 -5.62 14.30
N ASN A 129 18.36 -4.91 13.16
CA ASN A 129 19.48 -4.13 12.64
C ASN A 129 19.13 -2.68 12.31
N LYS A 130 18.22 -2.41 11.36
CA LYS A 130 17.95 -1.05 10.89
C LYS A 130 16.49 -0.81 10.55
N TYR A 131 15.98 0.32 11.03
CA TYR A 131 14.61 0.80 10.79
C TYR A 131 14.67 2.26 10.31
N SER A 132 14.41 2.50 9.03
CA SER A 132 14.41 3.83 8.43
C SER A 132 13.41 3.87 7.27
N PHE A 133 12.13 4.10 7.56
CA PHE A 133 11.07 4.07 6.53
C PHE A 133 10.03 5.18 6.64
N ALA A 134 9.82 5.74 7.83
CA ALA A 134 8.86 6.81 8.03
C ALA A 134 9.25 7.68 9.24
N ALA A 135 8.79 8.92 9.25
CA ALA A 135 8.92 9.77 10.42
C ALA A 135 7.96 9.30 11.54
N PRO A 136 8.27 9.57 12.81
CA PRO A 136 7.34 9.31 13.92
C PRO A 136 5.97 9.96 13.67
N ASN A 137 4.90 9.22 13.99
CA ASN A 137 3.50 9.70 13.90
C ASN A 137 3.05 10.14 12.48
N SER A 138 3.67 9.61 11.42
CA SER A 138 3.36 9.98 10.03
C SER A 138 2.66 8.87 9.22
N VAL A 139 2.31 7.75 9.85
CA VAL A 139 1.76 6.57 9.18
C VAL A 139 0.38 6.23 9.74
N ASP A 140 -0.59 6.01 8.86
CA ASP A 140 -1.95 5.62 9.24
C ASP A 140 -2.09 4.10 9.41
N LEU A 141 -1.38 3.32 8.59
CA LEU A 141 -1.47 1.86 8.58
C LEU A 141 -0.10 1.22 8.27
N VAL A 142 0.28 0.26 9.08
CA VAL A 142 1.45 -0.60 8.82
C VAL A 142 0.95 -2.03 8.57
N VAL A 143 1.36 -2.60 7.45
CA VAL A 143 0.99 -3.97 7.07
C VAL A 143 2.23 -4.83 6.82
N THR A 144 2.09 -6.11 7.12
CA THR A 144 3.05 -7.14 6.73
C THR A 144 2.30 -8.44 6.45
N PHE A 145 2.78 -9.19 5.47
CA PHE A 145 2.07 -10.38 5.01
C PHE A 145 2.99 -11.58 5.02
N ARG A 146 2.71 -12.56 5.90
CA ARG A 146 3.42 -13.85 5.97
C ARG A 146 4.93 -13.73 6.29
N ASN A 147 5.31 -12.74 7.08
CA ASN A 147 6.72 -12.48 7.40
C ASN A 147 7.05 -12.59 8.90
N VAL A 148 6.09 -12.44 9.80
CA VAL A 148 6.35 -12.38 11.26
C VAL A 148 7.19 -13.57 11.75
N HIS A 149 6.93 -14.77 11.24
CA HIS A 149 7.69 -15.98 11.56
C HIS A 149 9.15 -15.98 11.03
N ASN A 150 9.51 -15.03 10.16
CA ASN A 150 10.86 -14.88 9.65
C ASN A 150 11.71 -13.90 10.49
N TRP A 151 11.09 -13.25 11.48
CA TRP A 151 11.75 -12.23 12.30
C TRP A 151 12.03 -12.71 13.74
N ALA A 152 11.69 -13.96 14.06
CA ALA A 152 11.93 -14.60 15.36
C ALA A 152 13.36 -15.11 15.48
#